data_28fcbc83ce928649879bc2f651f3162c
#
_entry.id   28fcbc83ce928649879bc2f651f3162c
#
_cell.length_a   1.000
_cell.length_b   1.000
_cell.length_c   1.000
_cell.angle_alpha   90.00
_cell.angle_beta   90.00
_cell.angle_gamma   90.00
#
_symmetry.space_group_name_H-M   'P 1'
#
loop_
_entity.id
_entity.type
_entity.pdbx_description
1 polymer ?
#
loop_
_entity_poly.entity_id
_entity_poly.type
_entity_poly.pdbx_seq_one_letter_code
_entity_poly.pdbx_strand_id
1 'polypeptide(L)'
;MTDTVHHLKHPLIQHKLTLMRRKDTSTNSFRRLLHEIGILMAYEVLRDMPVQMIDIETPLETMSAPVIDGKKIVLVAIMRAGQGFLDGMLEVVPSARVGHVGLFRDPATLNAVEYYFKVPQDMGERDVIVLDPMLATGNSAVAAV
;
A
#
# COMPACT_ATOMS: atom_id res chain seq x y z
N MET A 1 2.34 6.51 21.44
CA MET A 1 1.80 5.70 20.33
C MET A 1 2.21 4.26 20.61
N THR A 2 1.25 3.38 20.81
CA THR A 2 1.54 1.95 20.88
C THR A 2 1.76 1.47 19.45
N ASP A 3 3.01 1.16 19.11
CA ASP A 3 3.33 0.56 17.81
C ASP A 3 2.57 -0.75 17.67
N THR A 4 1.56 -0.76 16.82
CA THR A 4 0.74 -1.94 16.59
C THR A 4 1.23 -2.63 15.32
N VAL A 5 1.84 -3.82 15.49
CA VAL A 5 2.25 -4.65 14.37
C VAL A 5 1.13 -5.64 14.03
N HIS A 6 0.60 -5.55 12.81
CA HIS A 6 -0.40 -6.48 12.31
C HIS A 6 0.23 -7.52 11.38
N HIS A 7 0.32 -8.75 11.86
CA HIS A 7 0.82 -9.86 11.06
C HIS A 7 -0.33 -10.57 10.34
N LEU A 8 -0.41 -10.41 9.02
CA LEU A 8 -1.42 -11.07 8.21
C LEU A 8 -1.10 -12.56 8.02
N LYS A 9 -1.95 -13.41 8.60
CA LYS A 9 -1.79 -14.88 8.59
C LYS A 9 -2.69 -15.58 7.55
N HIS A 10 -3.23 -14.85 6.59
CA HIS A 10 -4.09 -15.42 5.56
C HIS A 10 -3.30 -16.45 4.72
N PRO A 11 -3.79 -17.70 4.55
CA PRO A 11 -3.03 -18.77 3.87
C PRO A 11 -2.58 -18.41 2.46
N LEU A 12 -3.41 -17.69 1.70
CA LEU A 12 -3.08 -17.28 0.34
C LEU A 12 -1.92 -16.26 0.30
N ILE A 13 -1.88 -15.32 1.24
CA ILE A 13 -0.77 -14.36 1.37
C ILE A 13 0.50 -15.11 1.73
N GLN A 14 0.44 -16.04 2.70
CA GLN A 14 1.59 -16.84 3.11
C GLN A 14 2.12 -17.70 1.96
N HIS A 15 1.24 -18.32 1.19
CA HIS A 15 1.62 -19.10 0.00
C HIS A 15 2.36 -18.24 -1.03
N LYS A 16 1.79 -17.09 -1.40
CA LYS A 16 2.41 -16.18 -2.37
C LYS A 16 3.76 -15.63 -1.87
N LEU A 17 3.84 -15.29 -0.59
CA LEU A 17 5.07 -14.83 0.04
C LEU A 17 6.16 -15.94 0.02
N THR A 18 5.78 -17.18 0.27
CA THR A 18 6.71 -18.33 0.18
C THR A 18 7.27 -18.47 -1.22
N LEU A 19 6.43 -18.42 -2.26
CA LEU A 19 6.88 -18.47 -3.65
C LEU A 19 7.78 -17.28 -4.00
N MET A 20 7.43 -16.08 -3.55
CA MET A 20 8.21 -14.86 -3.81
C MET A 20 9.61 -14.90 -3.18
N ARG A 21 9.77 -15.56 -2.02
CA ARG A 21 11.03 -15.69 -1.29
C ARG A 21 11.99 -16.72 -1.85
N ARG A 22 11.57 -17.57 -2.76
CA ARG A 22 12.45 -18.60 -3.34
C ARG A 22 13.56 -17.92 -4.16
N LYS A 23 14.79 -18.42 -4.03
CA LYS A 23 15.97 -17.89 -4.75
C LYS A 23 15.88 -18.06 -6.28
N ASP A 24 15.09 -19.04 -6.73
CA ASP A 24 14.87 -19.39 -8.12
C ASP A 24 13.65 -18.69 -8.75
N THR A 25 12.99 -17.81 -8.01
CA THR A 25 11.86 -17.04 -8.52
C THR A 25 12.34 -16.03 -9.56
N SER A 26 11.79 -16.13 -10.78
CA SER A 26 12.10 -15.20 -11.86
C SER A 26 11.62 -13.77 -11.52
N THR A 27 12.25 -12.76 -12.14
CA THR A 27 11.84 -11.35 -11.98
C THR A 27 10.38 -11.13 -12.35
N ASN A 28 9.90 -11.80 -13.40
CA ASN A 28 8.49 -11.71 -13.82
C ASN A 28 7.57 -12.30 -12.76
N SER A 29 7.87 -13.49 -12.27
CA SER A 29 7.08 -14.14 -11.20
C SER A 29 7.10 -13.33 -9.91
N PHE A 30 8.24 -12.75 -9.54
CA PHE A 30 8.37 -11.89 -8.38
C PHE A 30 7.45 -10.66 -8.47
N ARG A 31 7.47 -9.95 -9.60
CA ARG A 31 6.60 -8.79 -9.83
C ARG A 31 5.13 -9.13 -9.75
N ARG A 32 4.73 -10.25 -10.38
CA ARG A 32 3.34 -10.72 -10.34
C ARG A 32 2.90 -11.07 -8.92
N LEU A 33 3.72 -11.82 -8.18
CA LEU A 33 3.41 -12.20 -6.79
C LEU A 33 3.32 -10.98 -5.86
N LEU A 34 4.22 -10.01 -6.03
CA LEU A 34 4.19 -8.76 -5.28
C LEU A 34 2.90 -7.96 -5.54
N HIS A 35 2.51 -7.85 -6.79
CA HIS A 35 1.25 -7.22 -7.19
C HIS A 35 0.02 -7.94 -6.60
N GLU A 36 -0.05 -9.26 -6.69
CA GLU A 36 -1.12 -10.08 -6.12
C GLU A 36 -1.19 -9.97 -4.58
N ILE A 37 -0.04 -9.91 -3.90
CA ILE A 37 0.03 -9.64 -2.46
C ILE A 37 -0.49 -8.24 -2.16
N GLY A 38 -0.16 -7.25 -2.98
CA GLY A 38 -0.67 -5.88 -2.87
C GLY A 38 -2.20 -5.81 -2.89
N ILE A 39 -2.84 -6.53 -3.81
CA ILE A 39 -4.31 -6.64 -3.88
C ILE A 39 -4.88 -7.22 -2.56
N LEU A 40 -4.32 -8.32 -2.10
CA LEU A 40 -4.80 -9.01 -0.89
C LEU A 40 -4.56 -8.16 0.37
N MET A 41 -3.43 -7.47 0.45
CA MET A 41 -3.12 -6.57 1.57
C MET A 41 -4.02 -5.33 1.56
N ALA A 42 -4.38 -4.80 0.40
CA ALA A 42 -5.33 -3.68 0.31
C ALA A 42 -6.65 -4.00 1.01
N TYR A 43 -7.19 -5.18 0.76
CA TYR A 43 -8.42 -5.63 1.41
C TYR A 43 -8.31 -5.66 2.95
N GLU A 44 -7.21 -6.15 3.49
CA GLU A 44 -7.00 -6.22 4.94
C GLU A 44 -6.68 -4.86 5.57
N VAL A 45 -5.81 -4.08 4.95
CA VAL A 45 -5.39 -2.76 5.48
C VAL A 45 -6.54 -1.76 5.49
N LEU A 46 -7.50 -1.89 4.57
CA LEU A 46 -8.65 -1.00 4.45
C LEU A 46 -9.90 -1.51 5.18
N ARG A 47 -9.78 -2.57 5.97
CA ARG A 47 -10.90 -3.22 6.68
C ARG A 47 -11.71 -2.27 7.57
N ASP A 48 -11.03 -1.37 8.25
CA ASP A 48 -11.62 -0.47 9.25
C ASP A 48 -11.88 0.94 8.71
N MET A 49 -11.95 1.10 7.39
CA MET A 49 -12.28 2.38 6.80
C MET A 49 -13.70 2.82 7.19
N PRO A 50 -13.89 4.07 7.61
CA PRO A 50 -15.20 4.59 7.95
C PRO A 50 -16.14 4.58 6.74
N VAL A 51 -17.41 4.29 6.99
CA VAL A 51 -18.47 4.32 5.99
C VAL A 51 -19.58 5.27 6.40
N GLN A 52 -20.23 5.89 5.42
CA GLN A 52 -21.45 6.69 5.58
C GLN A 52 -22.59 6.06 4.79
N MET A 53 -23.81 6.27 5.27
CA MET A 53 -25.00 5.85 4.54
C MET A 53 -25.44 6.94 3.58
N ILE A 54 -25.71 6.56 2.35
CA ILE A 54 -26.30 7.45 1.34
C ILE A 54 -27.52 6.79 0.71
N ASP A 55 -28.50 7.61 0.30
CA ASP A 55 -29.62 7.10 -0.46
C ASP A 55 -29.22 6.91 -1.92
N ILE A 56 -29.51 5.73 -2.44
CA ILE A 56 -29.24 5.33 -3.81
C ILE A 56 -30.52 4.83 -4.47
N GLU A 57 -30.61 4.98 -5.78
CA GLU A 57 -31.66 4.37 -6.60
C GLU A 57 -31.11 3.11 -7.27
N THR A 58 -31.78 1.98 -7.04
CA THR A 58 -31.48 0.71 -7.70
C THR A 58 -32.52 0.48 -8.81
N PRO A 59 -32.31 -0.49 -9.71
CA PRO A 59 -33.31 -0.81 -10.72
C PRO A 59 -34.69 -1.24 -10.19
N LEU A 60 -34.77 -1.58 -8.88
CA LEU A 60 -36.00 -2.07 -8.24
C LEU A 60 -36.62 -1.04 -7.30
N GLU A 61 -35.79 -0.37 -6.47
CA GLU A 61 -36.26 0.55 -5.44
C GLU A 61 -35.17 1.52 -4.97
N THR A 62 -35.56 2.59 -4.31
CA THR A 62 -34.65 3.47 -3.57
C THR A 62 -34.32 2.84 -2.23
N MET A 63 -33.03 2.85 -1.85
CA MET A 63 -32.57 2.30 -0.58
C MET A 63 -31.40 3.08 0.00
N SER A 64 -31.17 3.00 1.31
CA SER A 64 -29.99 3.52 1.96
C SER A 64 -28.88 2.47 1.94
N ALA A 65 -27.66 2.86 1.50
CA ALA A 65 -26.53 1.95 1.32
C ALA A 65 -25.21 2.58 1.78
N PRO A 66 -24.25 1.76 2.26
CA PRO A 66 -22.96 2.25 2.75
C PRO A 66 -22.00 2.58 1.61
N VAL A 67 -21.28 3.69 1.75
CA VAL A 67 -20.12 4.07 0.93
C VAL A 67 -18.97 4.49 1.85
N ILE A 68 -17.74 4.42 1.36
CA ILE A 68 -16.57 4.91 2.13
C ILE A 68 -16.76 6.39 2.42
N ASP A 69 -16.63 6.76 3.70
CA ASP A 69 -16.77 8.13 4.16
C ASP A 69 -15.52 8.96 3.86
N GLY A 70 -15.74 10.25 3.63
CA GLY A 70 -14.69 11.26 3.54
C GLY A 70 -13.77 11.17 2.32
N LYS A 71 -12.60 11.80 2.46
CA LYS A 71 -11.56 11.84 1.43
C LYS A 71 -10.84 10.50 1.37
N LYS A 72 -10.64 10.00 0.16
CA LYS A 72 -9.93 8.73 -0.07
C LYS A 72 -8.46 8.83 0.32
N ILE A 73 -7.87 7.67 0.57
CA ILE A 73 -6.50 7.48 1.01
C ILE A 73 -5.45 8.01 0.02
N VAL A 74 -4.24 8.18 0.53
CA VAL A 74 -3.03 8.38 -0.27
C VAL A 74 -2.15 7.15 -0.16
N LEU A 75 -1.74 6.60 -1.29
CA LEU A 75 -0.76 5.51 -1.38
C LEU A 75 0.60 6.11 -1.71
N VAL A 76 1.59 5.92 -0.87
CA VAL A 76 2.95 6.44 -1.06
C VAL A 76 3.90 5.27 -1.25
N ALA A 77 4.47 5.13 -2.44
CA ALA A 77 5.44 4.08 -2.74
C ALA A 77 6.87 4.54 -2.47
N ILE A 78 7.61 3.76 -1.68
CA ILE A 78 9.06 3.91 -1.57
C ILE A 78 9.68 3.29 -2.83
N MET A 79 10.19 4.15 -3.67
CA MET A 79 10.74 3.73 -4.96
C MET A 79 12.11 3.06 -4.79
N ARG A 80 12.42 2.09 -5.60
CA ARG A 80 11.64 1.55 -6.74
C ARG A 80 10.78 0.35 -6.32
N ALA A 81 11.12 -0.31 -5.21
CA ALA A 81 10.53 -1.59 -4.80
C ALA A 81 9.04 -1.50 -4.48
N GLY A 82 8.57 -0.40 -3.90
CA GLY A 82 7.16 -0.18 -3.54
C GLY A 82 6.20 -0.10 -4.72
N GLN A 83 6.70 0.09 -5.95
CA GLN A 83 5.84 0.25 -7.13
C GLN A 83 4.95 -0.97 -7.39
N GLY A 84 5.49 -2.18 -7.21
CA GLY A 84 4.69 -3.41 -7.41
C GLY A 84 3.53 -3.55 -6.43
N PHE A 85 3.70 -3.09 -5.20
CA PHE A 85 2.59 -2.98 -4.22
C PHE A 85 1.56 -1.95 -4.65
N LEU A 86 2.04 -0.77 -5.06
CA LEU A 86 1.17 0.33 -5.48
C LEU A 86 0.25 -0.10 -6.62
N ASP A 87 0.78 -0.76 -7.63
CA ASP A 87 0.01 -1.24 -8.77
C ASP A 87 -1.13 -2.18 -8.33
N GLY A 88 -0.86 -3.12 -7.41
CA GLY A 88 -1.86 -4.02 -6.87
C GLY A 88 -2.92 -3.32 -6.02
N MET A 89 -2.53 -2.38 -5.19
CA MET A 89 -3.49 -1.63 -4.35
C MET A 89 -4.38 -0.71 -5.18
N LEU A 90 -3.88 -0.12 -6.26
CA LEU A 90 -4.65 0.73 -7.16
C LEU A 90 -5.72 -0.04 -7.94
N GLU A 91 -5.58 -1.35 -8.15
CA GLU A 91 -6.66 -2.17 -8.72
C GLU A 91 -7.88 -2.24 -7.80
N VAL A 92 -7.65 -2.23 -6.48
CA VAL A 92 -8.73 -2.28 -5.47
C VAL A 92 -9.28 -0.89 -5.17
N VAL A 93 -8.40 0.13 -5.12
CA VAL A 93 -8.77 1.51 -4.81
C VAL A 93 -8.26 2.45 -5.90
N PRO A 94 -8.83 2.41 -7.11
CA PRO A 94 -8.32 3.17 -8.27
C PRO A 94 -8.43 4.68 -8.10
N SER A 95 -9.22 5.15 -7.15
CA SER A 95 -9.39 6.58 -6.82
C SER A 95 -8.47 7.06 -5.69
N ALA A 96 -7.59 6.22 -5.14
CA ALA A 96 -6.57 6.66 -4.21
C ALA A 96 -5.64 7.68 -4.88
N ARG A 97 -5.18 8.67 -4.12
CA ARG A 97 -4.09 9.54 -4.58
C ARG A 97 -2.76 8.83 -4.43
N VAL A 98 -1.79 9.22 -5.25
CA VAL A 98 -0.48 8.57 -5.30
C VAL A 98 0.62 9.56 -4.97
N GLY A 99 1.53 9.12 -4.11
CA GLY A 99 2.80 9.78 -3.84
C GLY A 99 3.97 8.82 -4.06
N HIS A 100 5.14 9.39 -4.26
CA HIS A 100 6.37 8.63 -4.43
C HIS A 100 7.48 9.26 -3.61
N VAL A 101 8.24 8.41 -2.92
CA VAL A 101 9.46 8.78 -2.20
C VAL A 101 10.61 7.95 -2.76
N GLY A 102 11.59 8.60 -3.35
CA GLY A 102 12.79 7.96 -3.88
C GLY A 102 13.92 8.05 -2.88
N LEU A 103 14.37 6.89 -2.39
CA LEU A 103 15.48 6.77 -1.44
C LEU A 103 16.54 5.83 -2.01
N PHE A 104 17.80 6.19 -1.82
CA PHE A 104 18.91 5.26 -2.02
C PHE A 104 19.82 5.25 -0.80
N ARG A 105 20.55 4.17 -0.63
CA ARG A 105 21.54 4.08 0.43
C ARG A 105 22.88 4.56 -0.10
N ASP A 106 23.42 5.60 0.53
CA ASP A 106 24.78 6.08 0.24
C ASP A 106 25.80 4.97 0.53
N PRO A 107 26.64 4.56 -0.43
CA PRO A 107 27.60 3.48 -0.23
C PRO A 107 28.66 3.77 0.82
N ALA A 108 29.00 5.03 1.05
CA ALA A 108 30.04 5.44 1.98
C ALA A 108 29.52 5.58 3.41
N THR A 109 28.33 6.16 3.59
CA THR A 109 27.76 6.47 4.92
C THR A 109 26.71 5.48 5.37
N LEU A 110 26.18 4.65 4.45
CA LEU A 110 25.05 3.72 4.62
C LEU A 110 23.73 4.43 5.02
N ASN A 111 23.69 5.75 4.99
CA ASN A 111 22.51 6.53 5.28
C ASN A 111 21.52 6.50 4.10
N ALA A 112 20.23 6.62 4.42
CA ALA A 112 19.22 6.85 3.40
C ALA A 112 19.33 8.29 2.87
N VAL A 113 19.41 8.44 1.55
CA VAL A 113 19.46 9.74 0.86
C VAL A 113 18.22 9.85 -0.01
N GLU A 114 17.45 10.91 0.19
CA GLU A 114 16.32 11.24 -0.66
C GLU A 114 16.80 11.81 -1.99
N TYR A 115 16.29 11.28 -3.09
CA TYR A 115 16.53 11.83 -4.43
C TYR A 115 15.25 12.23 -5.16
N TYR A 116 14.09 11.86 -4.61
CA TYR A 116 12.79 12.20 -5.19
C TYR A 116 11.72 12.21 -4.10
N PHE A 117 10.96 13.30 -4.04
CA PHE A 117 9.83 13.42 -3.15
C PHE A 117 8.68 14.14 -3.87
N LYS A 118 7.59 13.43 -4.10
CA LYS A 118 6.38 14.02 -4.67
C LYS A 118 5.15 13.36 -4.10
N VAL A 119 4.39 14.12 -3.33
CA VAL A 119 3.17 13.67 -2.67
C VAL A 119 2.04 14.69 -2.92
N PRO A 120 0.77 14.30 -2.79
CA PRO A 120 -0.36 15.22 -2.87
C PRO A 120 -0.29 16.33 -1.81
N GLN A 121 -0.65 17.56 -2.17
CA GLN A 121 -0.61 18.70 -1.24
C GLN A 121 -1.59 18.57 -0.08
N ASP A 122 -2.72 17.89 -0.28
CA ASP A 122 -3.78 17.65 0.72
C ASP A 122 -3.57 16.34 1.51
N MET A 123 -2.35 15.81 1.54
CA MET A 123 -2.01 14.56 2.22
C MET A 123 -2.34 14.60 3.73
N GLY A 124 -2.17 15.75 4.38
CA GLY A 124 -2.46 15.92 5.81
C GLY A 124 -3.94 15.80 6.20
N GLU A 125 -4.85 15.78 5.22
CA GLU A 125 -6.29 15.59 5.43
C GLU A 125 -6.75 14.17 5.08
N ARG A 126 -5.82 13.24 4.86
CA ARG A 126 -6.08 11.88 4.36
C ARG A 126 -5.31 10.85 5.16
N ASP A 127 -5.82 9.63 5.17
CA ASP A 127 -5.05 8.49 5.64
C ASP A 127 -3.96 8.17 4.60
N VAL A 128 -2.72 8.03 5.08
CA VAL A 128 -1.55 7.76 4.24
C VAL A 128 -1.06 6.35 4.50
N ILE A 129 -0.93 5.58 3.44
CA ILE A 129 -0.37 4.23 3.47
C ILE A 129 0.96 4.23 2.72
N VAL A 130 2.05 4.02 3.46
CA VAL A 130 3.39 3.90 2.88
C VAL A 130 3.67 2.46 2.48
N LEU A 131 4.15 2.25 1.27
CA LEU A 131 4.31 0.96 0.63
C LEU A 131 5.79 0.62 0.44
N ASP A 132 6.25 -0.43 1.14
CA ASP A 132 7.58 -1.01 0.97
C ASP A 132 7.50 -2.54 1.09
N PRO A 133 7.92 -3.31 0.08
CA PRO A 133 7.84 -4.77 0.13
C PRO A 133 8.89 -5.42 1.04
N MET A 134 9.89 -4.68 1.51
CA MET A 134 10.96 -5.22 2.32
C MET A 134 11.40 -4.23 3.41
N LEU A 135 10.92 -4.44 4.62
CA LEU A 135 11.27 -3.59 5.76
C LEU A 135 12.76 -3.66 6.12
N ALA A 136 13.37 -4.86 6.09
CA ALA A 136 14.77 -5.12 6.48
C ALA A 136 15.14 -4.43 7.80
N THR A 137 16.04 -3.45 7.75
CA THR A 137 16.45 -2.64 8.93
C THR A 137 15.46 -1.52 9.28
N GLY A 138 14.48 -1.27 8.43
CA GLY A 138 13.51 -0.19 8.60
C GLY A 138 14.03 1.21 8.23
N ASN A 139 15.30 1.37 7.89
CA ASN A 139 15.91 2.70 7.63
C ASN A 139 15.18 3.46 6.50
N SER A 140 14.78 2.77 5.44
CA SER A 140 14.03 3.42 4.34
C SER A 140 12.64 3.86 4.79
N ALA A 141 11.96 3.03 5.58
CA ALA A 141 10.65 3.37 6.12
C ALA A 141 10.73 4.57 7.08
N VAL A 142 11.72 4.59 8.00
CA VAL A 142 11.94 5.70 8.92
C VAL A 142 12.27 7.00 8.17
N ALA A 143 13.05 6.93 7.09
CA ALA A 143 13.40 8.12 6.31
C ALA A 143 12.24 8.61 5.42
N ALA A 144 11.24 7.78 5.13
CA ALA A 144 10.09 8.12 4.31
C ALA A 144 8.93 8.73 5.11
N VAL A 145 8.89 8.55 6.42
CA VAL A 145 7.83 9.01 7.35
C VAL A 145 8.31 10.21 8.15
#